data_72465c6b20a5f890816882aeaca0f769
#
_entry.id   72465c6b20a5f890816882aeaca0f769
#
_cell.length_a   1.000
_cell.length_b   1.000
_cell.length_c   1.000
_cell.angle_alpha   90.00
_cell.angle_beta   90.00
_cell.angle_gamma   90.00
#
_symmetry.space_group_name_H-M   'P 1'
#
loop_
_entity.id
_entity.type
_entity.pdbx_description
1 polymer ?
#
loop_
_entity_poly.entity_id
_entity_poly.type
_entity_poly.pdbx_seq_one_letter_code
_entity_poly.pdbx_strand_id
1 'polypeptide(L)'
;DITIPFQMSSVEFFTEVEKHLTDNGVMVVNMNMKSQSKDSINDYLCDTIGSVFESVYTAPVSGGTNCEVFAFQSPQVMETFAAGRNTLTDPALSDMMETVFGQLSLRESGTLILTDDKAPVELLGMRVLDEIIAEELDYYRELYL
;
A
#
# COMPACT_ATOMS: atom_id res chain seq x y z
N ASP A 1 3.73 -15.21 -0.79
CA ASP A 1 2.33 -15.58 -1.09
C ASP A 1 1.67 -14.39 -1.75
N ILE A 2 1.09 -14.58 -2.94
CA ILE A 2 0.52 -13.50 -3.77
C ILE A 2 -0.99 -13.38 -3.57
N THR A 3 -1.56 -14.26 -2.77
CA THR A 3 -3.00 -14.28 -2.51
C THR A 3 -3.36 -13.45 -1.29
N ILE A 4 -4.20 -12.43 -1.49
CA ILE A 4 -4.83 -11.69 -0.41
C ILE A 4 -6.19 -12.34 -0.17
N PRO A 5 -6.55 -12.72 1.07
CA PRO A 5 -7.90 -13.15 1.37
C PRO A 5 -8.89 -12.04 1.03
N PHE A 6 -9.92 -12.33 0.22
CA PHE A 6 -10.89 -11.31 -0.19
C PHE A 6 -11.58 -10.63 1.00
N GLN A 7 -11.75 -11.36 2.10
CA GLN A 7 -12.34 -10.84 3.34
C GLN A 7 -11.48 -9.75 4.01
N MET A 8 -10.21 -9.61 3.63
CA MET A 8 -9.29 -8.61 4.17
C MET A 8 -8.99 -7.48 3.17
N SER A 9 -9.79 -7.36 2.11
CA SER A 9 -9.57 -6.40 1.04
C SER A 9 -10.77 -5.49 0.75
N SER A 10 -11.89 -5.69 1.46
CA SER A 10 -13.15 -5.01 1.21
C SER A 10 -13.33 -3.73 2.04
N VAL A 11 -14.23 -2.86 1.60
CA VAL A 11 -14.67 -1.67 2.36
C VAL A 11 -15.17 -2.07 3.75
N GLU A 12 -15.90 -3.17 3.84
CA GLU A 12 -16.46 -3.69 5.08
C GLU A 12 -15.34 -4.02 6.06
N PHE A 13 -14.29 -4.70 5.60
CA PHE A 13 -13.12 -5.01 6.43
C PHE A 13 -12.41 -3.74 6.91
N PHE A 14 -12.10 -2.82 6.01
CA PHE A 14 -11.38 -1.59 6.38
C PHE A 14 -12.22 -0.68 7.28
N THR A 15 -13.55 -0.70 7.13
CA THR A 15 -14.48 -0.01 8.05
C THR A 15 -14.40 -0.60 9.46
N GLU A 16 -14.30 -1.92 9.59
CA GLU A 16 -14.11 -2.54 10.90
C GLU A 16 -12.74 -2.22 11.50
N VAL A 17 -11.67 -2.19 10.68
CA VAL A 17 -10.35 -1.77 11.16
C VAL A 17 -10.39 -0.33 11.68
N GLU A 18 -11.00 0.58 10.91
CA GLU A 18 -11.12 1.99 11.27
C GLU A 18 -11.81 2.18 12.63
N LYS A 19 -12.92 1.50 12.88
CA LYS A 19 -13.64 1.54 14.17
C LYS A 19 -12.82 1.09 15.38
N HIS A 20 -11.76 0.32 15.16
CA HIS A 20 -10.88 -0.18 16.22
C HIS A 20 -9.63 0.69 16.43
N LEU A 21 -9.42 1.68 15.58
CA LEU A 21 -8.34 2.65 15.75
C LEU A 21 -8.76 3.77 16.72
N THR A 22 -7.78 4.33 17.41
CA THR A 22 -7.96 5.59 18.13
C THR A 22 -7.98 6.77 17.15
N ASP A 23 -8.36 7.97 17.60
CA ASP A 23 -8.42 9.18 16.76
C ASP A 23 -7.12 9.46 16.00
N ASN A 24 -5.97 9.12 16.59
CA ASN A 24 -4.65 9.24 15.97
C ASN A 24 -4.05 7.87 15.58
N GLY A 25 -4.87 6.85 15.47
CA GLY A 25 -4.45 5.53 15.04
C GLY A 25 -4.04 5.51 13.56
N VAL A 26 -3.07 4.66 13.24
CA VAL A 26 -2.59 4.45 11.87
C VAL A 26 -2.72 2.98 11.53
N MET A 27 -3.38 2.69 10.43
CA MET A 27 -3.32 1.37 9.81
C MET A 27 -2.13 1.33 8.86
N VAL A 28 -1.35 0.27 8.92
CA VAL A 28 -0.24 0.02 7.99
C VAL A 28 -0.46 -1.30 7.27
N VAL A 29 -0.36 -1.27 5.96
CA VAL A 29 -0.48 -2.46 5.10
C VAL A 29 0.73 -2.57 4.21
N ASN A 30 1.42 -3.70 4.26
CA ASN A 30 2.49 -4.02 3.31
C ASN A 30 1.88 -4.69 2.08
N MET A 31 1.91 -4.00 0.96
CA MET A 31 1.54 -4.54 -0.34
C MET A 31 2.79 -5.06 -1.05
N ASN A 32 2.86 -6.36 -1.30
CA ASN A 32 4.01 -7.02 -1.92
C ASN A 32 3.81 -7.36 -3.40
N MET A 33 2.89 -6.67 -4.07
CA MET A 33 2.58 -6.89 -5.47
C MET A 33 2.95 -5.67 -6.29
N LYS A 34 4.09 -5.74 -6.98
CA LYS A 34 4.46 -4.73 -7.95
C LYS A 34 3.69 -4.98 -9.24
N SER A 35 2.81 -4.08 -9.60
CA SER A 35 2.20 -4.02 -10.92
C SER A 35 2.31 -2.61 -11.47
N GLN A 36 2.65 -2.48 -12.74
CA GLN A 36 2.66 -1.22 -13.47
C GLN A 36 1.39 -1.06 -14.32
N SER A 37 0.54 -2.07 -14.32
CA SER A 37 -0.72 -2.03 -15.05
C SER A 37 -1.70 -1.05 -14.41
N LYS A 38 -2.43 -0.38 -15.25
CA LYS A 38 -3.59 0.41 -14.83
C LYS A 38 -4.67 -0.52 -14.25
N ASP A 39 -5.37 -0.04 -13.23
CA ASP A 39 -6.39 -0.79 -12.52
C ASP A 39 -5.83 -2.09 -11.90
N SER A 40 -4.62 -1.99 -11.35
CA SER A 40 -3.93 -3.07 -10.65
C SER A 40 -4.61 -3.40 -9.32
N ILE A 41 -4.26 -4.56 -8.73
CA ILE A 41 -4.73 -4.91 -7.39
C ILE A 41 -4.34 -3.85 -6.36
N ASN A 42 -3.17 -3.21 -6.51
CA ASN A 42 -2.74 -2.14 -5.62
C ASN A 42 -3.62 -0.89 -5.76
N ASP A 43 -4.05 -0.57 -6.99
CA ASP A 43 -4.99 0.53 -7.22
C ASP A 43 -6.33 0.25 -6.55
N TYR A 44 -6.88 -0.96 -6.73
CA TYR A 44 -8.11 -1.37 -6.06
C TYR A 44 -8.00 -1.31 -4.53
N LEU A 45 -6.91 -1.82 -3.96
CA LEU A 45 -6.70 -1.78 -2.50
C LEU A 45 -6.55 -0.35 -1.99
N CYS A 46 -5.73 0.48 -2.63
CA CYS A 46 -5.55 1.87 -2.24
C CYS A 46 -6.85 2.67 -2.34
N ASP A 47 -7.62 2.49 -3.40
CA ASP A 47 -8.90 3.17 -3.59
C ASP A 47 -9.94 2.70 -2.55
N THR A 48 -9.96 1.39 -2.27
CA THR A 48 -10.83 0.82 -1.24
C THR A 48 -10.48 1.37 0.15
N ILE A 49 -9.21 1.41 0.52
CA ILE A 49 -8.73 2.01 1.77
C ILE A 49 -9.09 3.50 1.80
N GLY A 50 -8.84 4.23 0.72
CA GLY A 50 -9.14 5.65 0.61
C GLY A 50 -10.64 5.99 0.59
N SER A 51 -11.52 5.00 0.39
CA SER A 51 -12.97 5.19 0.57
C SER A 51 -13.40 5.20 2.03
N VAL A 52 -12.54 4.71 2.94
CA VAL A 52 -12.79 4.61 4.38
C VAL A 52 -11.96 5.63 5.16
N PHE A 53 -10.70 5.82 4.80
CA PHE A 53 -9.77 6.70 5.50
C PHE A 53 -9.62 8.05 4.80
N GLU A 54 -9.57 9.13 5.58
CA GLU A 54 -9.38 10.51 5.09
C GLU A 54 -8.03 10.71 4.39
N SER A 55 -7.00 10.01 4.86
CA SER A 55 -5.65 10.13 4.35
C SER A 55 -5.02 8.78 4.09
N VAL A 56 -4.52 8.60 2.88
CA VAL A 56 -3.75 7.42 2.48
C VAL A 56 -2.41 7.87 1.90
N TYR A 57 -1.33 7.38 2.48
CA TYR A 57 0.03 7.60 1.98
C TYR A 57 0.66 6.28 1.57
N THR A 58 1.50 6.34 0.56
CA THR A 58 2.28 5.19 0.10
C THR A 58 3.76 5.49 0.18
N ALA A 59 4.56 4.49 0.52
CA ALA A 59 6.01 4.54 0.48
C ALA A 59 6.57 3.28 -0.18
N PRO A 60 7.29 3.37 -1.29
CA PRO A 60 7.95 2.22 -1.88
C PRO A 60 9.09 1.73 -0.98
N VAL A 61 9.24 0.42 -0.84
CA VAL A 61 10.36 -0.17 -0.10
C VAL A 61 11.55 -0.33 -1.03
N SER A 62 12.68 0.26 -0.64
CA SER A 62 13.90 0.26 -1.45
C SER A 62 14.41 -1.16 -1.73
N GLY A 63 14.72 -1.44 -2.99
CA GLY A 63 15.24 -2.73 -3.45
C GLY A 63 14.23 -3.88 -3.50
N GLY A 64 12.96 -3.61 -3.20
CA GLY A 64 11.89 -4.60 -3.20
C GLY A 64 10.77 -4.30 -4.17
N THR A 65 9.82 -5.22 -4.20
CA THR A 65 8.53 -5.08 -4.90
C THR A 65 7.44 -4.57 -3.98
N ASN A 66 7.77 -4.30 -2.72
CA ASN A 66 6.83 -3.93 -1.68
C ASN A 66 6.55 -2.43 -1.70
N CYS A 67 5.33 -2.09 -1.30
CA CYS A 67 4.89 -0.74 -1.03
C CYS A 67 4.15 -0.72 0.31
N GLU A 68 4.57 0.11 1.23
CA GLU A 68 3.86 0.33 2.48
C GLU A 68 2.74 1.35 2.27
N VAL A 69 1.55 1.04 2.77
CA VAL A 69 0.38 1.92 2.76
C VAL A 69 0.08 2.33 4.19
N PHE A 70 0.00 3.61 4.43
CA PHE A 70 -0.36 4.21 5.72
C PHE A 70 -1.71 4.91 5.57
N ALA A 71 -2.68 4.54 6.40
CA ALA A 71 -4.03 5.11 6.35
C ALA A 71 -4.48 5.57 7.74
N PHE A 72 -5.08 6.76 7.81
CA PHE A 72 -5.54 7.36 9.06
C PHE A 72 -6.62 8.42 8.80
N GLN A 73 -7.36 8.77 9.87
CA GLN A 73 -8.44 9.76 9.81
C GLN A 73 -7.97 11.17 10.16
N SER A 74 -7.02 11.28 11.07
CA SER A 74 -6.63 12.59 11.61
C SER A 74 -5.42 13.18 10.89
N PRO A 75 -5.48 14.41 10.36
CA PRO A 75 -4.33 15.10 9.79
C PRO A 75 -3.19 15.32 10.81
N GLN A 76 -3.51 15.31 12.11
CA GLN A 76 -2.54 15.43 13.22
C GLN A 76 -1.50 14.30 13.20
N VAL A 77 -1.80 13.17 12.59
CA VAL A 77 -0.86 12.04 12.45
C VAL A 77 0.38 12.48 11.69
N MET A 78 0.23 13.13 10.55
CA MET A 78 1.38 13.61 9.77
C MET A 78 2.16 14.73 10.47
N GLU A 79 1.47 15.62 11.15
CA GLU A 79 2.10 16.67 11.95
C GLU A 79 2.93 16.06 13.09
N THR A 80 2.37 15.08 13.80
CA THR A 80 3.04 14.36 14.88
C THR A 80 4.25 13.59 14.37
N PHE A 81 4.11 12.92 13.23
CA PHE A 81 5.20 12.20 12.59
C PHE A 81 6.34 13.16 12.19
N ALA A 82 6.01 14.25 11.51
CA ALA A 82 6.99 15.26 11.10
C ALA A 82 7.70 15.91 12.27
N ALA A 83 7.01 16.18 13.37
CA ALA A 83 7.60 16.73 14.59
C ALA A 83 8.47 15.68 15.30
N GLY A 84 7.97 14.45 15.44
CA GLY A 84 8.63 13.37 16.18
C GLY A 84 9.98 12.96 15.57
N ARG A 85 10.10 12.90 14.24
CA ARG A 85 11.35 12.54 13.58
C ARG A 85 12.51 13.49 13.94
N ASN A 86 12.22 14.76 14.19
CA ASN A 86 13.23 15.75 14.56
C ASN A 86 13.72 15.62 16.01
N THR A 87 13.09 14.77 16.82
CA THR A 87 13.45 14.52 18.22
C THR A 87 14.26 13.24 18.42
N LEU A 88 14.47 12.47 17.36
CA LEU A 88 15.22 11.24 17.42
C LEU A 88 16.70 11.50 17.69
N THR A 89 17.25 10.78 18.66
CA THR A 89 18.65 10.88 19.06
C THR A 89 19.53 9.75 18.54
N ASP A 90 18.91 8.64 18.13
CA ASP A 90 19.62 7.53 17.48
C ASP A 90 19.82 7.83 15.99
N PRO A 91 21.08 7.90 15.49
CA PRO A 91 21.35 8.27 14.11
C PRO A 91 20.75 7.30 13.09
N ALA A 92 20.81 6.00 13.36
CA ALA A 92 20.30 4.99 12.41
C ALA A 92 18.77 5.08 12.31
N LEU A 93 18.08 5.30 13.41
CA LEU A 93 16.64 5.50 13.43
C LEU A 93 16.26 6.83 12.75
N SER A 94 17.03 7.89 12.98
CA SER A 94 16.83 9.19 12.33
C SER A 94 16.96 9.07 10.80
N ASP A 95 18.01 8.42 10.30
CA ASP A 95 18.24 8.21 8.87
C ASP A 95 17.12 7.36 8.24
N MET A 96 16.67 6.32 8.95
CA MET A 96 15.55 5.50 8.50
C MET A 96 14.26 6.34 8.39
N MET A 97 13.94 7.13 9.40
CA MET A 97 12.73 7.96 9.41
C MET A 97 12.77 9.06 8.36
N GLU A 98 13.93 9.67 8.10
CA GLU A 98 14.10 10.62 7.00
C GLU A 98 13.87 9.95 5.65
N THR A 99 14.39 8.74 5.46
CA THR A 99 14.19 7.96 4.23
C THR A 99 12.71 7.67 4.02
N VAL A 100 12.01 7.18 5.04
CA VAL A 100 10.57 6.89 4.95
C VAL A 100 9.79 8.17 4.65
N PHE A 101 10.06 9.25 5.38
CA PHE A 101 9.36 10.52 5.21
C PHE A 101 9.56 11.10 3.79
N GLY A 102 10.78 11.01 3.26
CA GLY A 102 11.10 11.48 1.91
C GLY A 102 10.44 10.65 0.80
N GLN A 103 10.02 9.42 1.08
CA GLN A 103 9.34 8.52 0.13
C GLN A 103 7.81 8.55 0.24
N LEU A 104 7.27 9.16 1.31
CA LEU A 104 5.82 9.25 1.47
C LEU A 104 5.19 10.07 0.37
N SER A 105 4.19 9.48 -0.28
CA SER A 105 3.37 10.13 -1.30
C SER A 105 1.90 10.04 -0.92
N LEU A 106 1.21 11.18 -0.89
CA LEU A 106 -0.24 11.20 -0.70
C LEU A 106 -0.90 10.54 -1.92
N ARG A 107 -1.78 9.60 -1.65
CA ARG A 107 -2.59 8.92 -2.66
C ARG A 107 -3.97 9.57 -2.72
N GLU A 108 -4.34 10.10 -3.87
CA GLU A 108 -5.72 10.54 -4.10
C GLU A 108 -6.63 9.31 -4.22
N SER A 109 -7.80 9.39 -3.60
CA SER A 109 -8.80 8.32 -3.65
C SER A 109 -9.38 8.22 -5.07
N GLY A 110 -9.43 7.00 -5.58
CA GLY A 110 -10.06 6.69 -6.86
C GLY A 110 -11.44 6.04 -6.68
N THR A 111 -11.85 5.27 -7.68
CA THR A 111 -13.19 4.67 -7.75
C THR A 111 -13.18 3.14 -7.83
N LEU A 112 -12.02 2.52 -7.74
CA LEU A 112 -11.85 1.07 -7.82
C LEU A 112 -12.08 0.44 -6.45
N ILE A 113 -13.34 0.16 -6.12
CA ILE A 113 -13.75 -0.25 -4.77
C ILE A 113 -14.04 -1.75 -4.73
N LEU A 114 -13.46 -2.44 -3.74
CA LEU A 114 -13.73 -3.82 -3.39
C LEU A 114 -14.76 -3.86 -2.25
N THR A 115 -15.76 -4.72 -2.41
CA THR A 115 -16.76 -5.02 -1.37
C THR A 115 -16.80 -6.51 -1.10
N ASP A 116 -17.36 -6.95 0.02
CA ASP A 116 -17.48 -8.37 0.34
C ASP A 116 -18.16 -9.18 -0.77
N ASP A 117 -19.13 -8.57 -1.47
CA ASP A 117 -19.83 -9.20 -2.58
C ASP A 117 -19.06 -9.11 -3.92
N LYS A 118 -18.05 -8.23 -4.00
CA LYS A 118 -17.30 -7.97 -5.23
C LYS A 118 -15.85 -7.63 -4.95
N ALA A 119 -15.07 -8.65 -4.60
CA ALA A 119 -13.63 -8.55 -4.40
C ALA A 119 -12.87 -9.61 -5.23
N PRO A 120 -12.67 -9.39 -6.54
CA PRO A 120 -12.00 -10.36 -7.42
C PRO A 120 -10.47 -10.35 -7.23
N VAL A 121 -10.00 -10.36 -5.99
CA VAL A 121 -8.57 -10.21 -5.63
C VAL A 121 -7.71 -11.33 -6.19
N GLU A 122 -8.23 -12.55 -6.29
CA GLU A 122 -7.52 -13.68 -6.88
C GLU A 122 -7.26 -13.44 -8.38
N LEU A 123 -8.28 -12.96 -9.11
CA LEU A 123 -8.14 -12.63 -10.54
C LEU A 123 -7.16 -11.47 -10.75
N LEU A 124 -7.21 -10.45 -9.89
CA LEU A 124 -6.29 -9.32 -9.94
C LEU A 124 -4.86 -9.76 -9.60
N GLY A 125 -4.69 -10.64 -8.62
CA GLY A 125 -3.38 -11.23 -8.27
C GLY A 125 -2.82 -12.09 -9.40
N MET A 126 -3.64 -12.85 -10.13
CA MET A 126 -3.21 -13.63 -11.30
C MET A 126 -2.66 -12.72 -12.41
N ARG A 127 -3.24 -11.55 -12.63
CA ARG A 127 -2.71 -10.58 -13.61
C ARG A 127 -1.29 -10.13 -13.26
N VAL A 128 -1.02 -9.89 -11.98
CA VAL A 128 0.33 -9.55 -11.52
C VAL A 128 1.32 -10.69 -11.79
N LEU A 129 0.90 -11.94 -11.59
CA LEU A 129 1.71 -13.11 -11.92
C LEU A 129 2.03 -13.18 -13.41
N ASP A 130 1.03 -12.95 -14.26
CA ASP A 130 1.22 -12.95 -15.72
C ASP A 130 2.21 -11.85 -16.15
N GLU A 131 2.16 -10.66 -15.52
CA GLU A 131 3.12 -9.58 -15.76
C GLU A 131 4.55 -10.00 -15.35
N ILE A 132 4.73 -10.56 -14.17
CA ILE A 132 6.03 -11.03 -13.68
C ILE A 132 6.60 -12.10 -14.59
N ILE A 133 5.78 -13.06 -15.01
CA ILE A 133 6.20 -14.12 -15.92
C ILE A 133 6.61 -13.55 -17.28
N ALA A 134 5.89 -12.56 -17.79
CA ALA A 134 6.21 -11.94 -19.07
C ALA A 134 7.54 -11.18 -18.99
N GLU A 135 7.78 -10.40 -17.91
CA GLU A 135 9.04 -9.68 -17.67
C GLU A 135 10.22 -10.65 -17.57
N GLU A 136 10.09 -11.76 -16.83
CA GLU A 136 11.13 -12.78 -16.70
C GLU A 136 11.41 -13.49 -18.04
N LEU A 137 10.39 -13.80 -18.82
CA LEU A 137 10.57 -14.41 -20.14
C LEU A 137 11.30 -13.50 -21.12
N ASP A 138 11.01 -12.20 -21.11
CA ASP A 138 11.69 -11.23 -21.96
C ASP A 138 13.15 -11.07 -21.53
N TYR A 139 13.44 -11.03 -20.21
CA TYR A 139 14.81 -11.02 -19.69
C TYR A 139 15.62 -12.24 -20.18
N TYR A 140 15.06 -13.45 -20.11
CA TYR A 140 15.75 -14.65 -20.59
C TYR A 140 15.89 -14.68 -22.10
N ARG A 141 14.97 -14.13 -22.88
CA ARG A 141 15.10 -13.99 -24.33
C ARG A 141 16.27 -13.09 -24.72
N GLU A 142 16.39 -11.94 -24.05
CA GLU A 142 17.51 -11.00 -24.28
C GLU A 142 18.87 -11.61 -23.89
N LEU A 143 18.89 -12.50 -22.90
CA LEU A 143 20.13 -13.11 -22.42
C LEU A 143 20.63 -14.27 -23.30
N TYR A 144 19.74 -14.99 -24.00
CA TYR A 144 20.04 -16.26 -24.69
C TYR A 144 19.76 -16.25 -26.22
N LEU A 145 19.22 -15.18 -26.75
CA LEU A 145 18.97 -15.00 -28.18
C LEU A 145 19.68 -13.78 -28.73
#